data_b4d84aa53c982003ecd90e6a1b173fe1
#
_entry.id   b4d84aa53c982003ecd90e6a1b173fe1
#
_cell.length_a   1.000
_cell.length_b   1.000
_cell.length_c   1.000
_cell.angle_alpha   90.00
_cell.angle_beta   90.00
_cell.angle_gamma   90.00
#
_symmetry.space_group_name_H-M   'P 1'
#
loop_
_entity.id
_entity.type
_entity.pdbx_description
1 polymer ?
#
loop_
_entity_poly.entity_id
_entity_poly.type
_entity_poly.pdbx_seq_one_letter_code
_entity_poly.pdbx_strand_id
1 'polypeptide(L)'
;MIGNRVKNDTAQSIRVEIYNQTYNIRSDGDNEYILRLAEFVDSKMREISSGTLTVDSLKVAILAALHIADEYHQLKRQHEQTDAQLASRSAEMTEMLDHVLKHKETVAQELETEQ
;
A
#
# COMPACT_ATOMS: atom_id res chain seq x y z
N MET A 1 13.44 13.15 -34.05
CA MET A 1 12.40 13.59 -33.11
C MET A 1 11.37 12.49 -32.87
N ILE A 2 10.58 12.20 -33.88
CA ILE A 2 9.58 11.14 -33.76
C ILE A 2 10.23 9.78 -33.58
N GLY A 3 11.36 9.54 -34.25
CA GLY A 3 12.07 8.27 -34.16
C GLY A 3 12.57 7.92 -32.77
N ASN A 4 13.02 8.89 -32.02
CA ASN A 4 13.47 8.65 -30.65
C ASN A 4 12.32 8.26 -29.73
N ARG A 5 11.19 8.90 -29.92
CA ARG A 5 10.00 8.61 -29.15
C ARG A 5 9.48 7.19 -29.42
N VAL A 6 9.40 6.85 -30.69
CA VAL A 6 8.96 5.51 -31.09
C VAL A 6 9.91 4.46 -30.57
N LYS A 7 11.20 4.71 -30.60
CA LYS A 7 12.22 3.79 -30.12
C LYS A 7 12.08 3.52 -28.63
N ASN A 8 11.89 4.57 -27.83
CA ASN A 8 11.73 4.43 -26.39
C ASN A 8 10.43 3.71 -26.06
N ASP A 9 9.36 4.06 -26.74
CA ASP A 9 8.06 3.44 -26.48
C ASP A 9 8.08 1.94 -26.84
N THR A 10 8.73 1.59 -27.93
CA THR A 10 8.85 0.21 -28.35
C THR A 10 9.65 -0.62 -27.36
N ALA A 11 10.70 -0.03 -26.78
CA ALA A 11 11.59 -0.74 -25.87
C ALA A 11 10.96 -0.98 -24.49
N GLN A 12 10.01 -0.17 -24.09
CA GLN A 12 9.49 -0.17 -22.74
C GLN A 12 7.97 -0.18 -22.65
N SER A 13 7.31 -0.78 -23.62
CA SER A 13 5.87 -0.87 -23.55
C SER A 13 5.44 -2.30 -23.33
N ILE A 14 4.37 -2.47 -22.58
CA ILE A 14 3.79 -3.77 -22.31
C ILE A 14 2.31 -3.71 -22.68
N ARG A 15 1.82 -4.80 -23.25
CA ARG A 15 0.43 -4.93 -23.62
C ARG A 15 -0.33 -5.54 -22.47
N VAL A 16 -1.39 -4.87 -22.05
CA VAL A 16 -2.27 -5.38 -20.99
C VAL A 16 -3.70 -5.40 -21.48
N GLU A 17 -4.49 -6.31 -20.93
CA GLU A 17 -5.90 -6.42 -21.23
C GLU A 17 -6.69 -6.07 -19.98
N ILE A 18 -7.56 -5.06 -20.10
CA ILE A 18 -8.39 -4.60 -18.99
C ILE A 18 -9.81 -4.47 -19.52
N TYR A 19 -10.73 -5.17 -18.89
CA TYR A 19 -12.15 -5.15 -19.22
C TYR A 19 -12.40 -5.36 -20.71
N ASN A 20 -11.79 -6.41 -21.26
CA ASN A 20 -11.91 -6.86 -22.66
C ASN A 20 -11.31 -5.88 -23.67
N GLN A 21 -10.49 -4.95 -23.24
CA GLN A 21 -9.79 -4.05 -24.15
C GLN A 21 -8.29 -4.12 -23.91
N THR A 22 -7.55 -3.93 -24.99
CA THR A 22 -6.10 -4.04 -24.97
C THR A 22 -5.47 -2.64 -24.93
N TYR A 23 -4.49 -2.47 -24.05
CA TYR A 23 -3.78 -1.21 -23.90
C TYR A 23 -2.28 -1.45 -23.91
N ASN A 24 -1.56 -0.53 -24.52
CA ASN A 24 -0.11 -0.52 -24.44
C ASN A 24 0.31 0.49 -23.37
N ILE A 25 1.00 0.00 -22.35
CA ILE A 25 1.38 0.82 -21.23
C ILE A 25 2.91 0.89 -21.18
N ARG A 26 3.43 2.08 -20.92
CA ARG A 26 4.86 2.27 -20.77
C ARG A 26 5.33 1.58 -19.50
N SER A 27 6.43 0.84 -19.62
CA SER A 27 6.98 0.06 -18.52
C SER A 27 8.38 0.54 -18.19
N ASP A 28 8.70 0.59 -16.90
CA ASP A 28 10.03 0.93 -16.42
C ASP A 28 10.89 -0.32 -16.22
N GLY A 29 10.44 -1.46 -16.71
CA GLY A 29 11.15 -2.72 -16.60
C GLY A 29 10.48 -3.76 -15.74
N ASP A 30 9.62 -3.36 -14.82
CA ASP A 30 8.90 -4.32 -13.98
C ASP A 30 7.55 -4.67 -14.61
N ASN A 31 7.61 -5.52 -15.62
CA ASN A 31 6.43 -5.90 -16.38
C ASN A 31 5.45 -6.73 -15.56
N GLU A 32 5.96 -7.58 -14.66
CA GLU A 32 5.10 -8.39 -13.80
C GLU A 32 4.25 -7.53 -12.89
N TYR A 33 4.84 -6.49 -12.35
CA TYR A 33 4.11 -5.58 -11.49
C TYR A 33 2.98 -4.89 -12.25
N ILE A 34 3.25 -4.42 -13.46
CA ILE A 34 2.24 -3.76 -14.29
C ILE A 34 1.12 -4.73 -14.65
N LEU A 35 1.47 -5.98 -14.96
CA LEU A 35 0.46 -7.00 -15.23
C LEU A 35 -0.43 -7.25 -14.02
N ARG A 36 0.13 -7.30 -12.83
CA ARG A 36 -0.66 -7.45 -11.60
C ARG A 36 -1.58 -6.27 -11.36
N LEU A 37 -1.12 -5.06 -11.63
CA LEU A 37 -1.98 -3.88 -11.53
C LEU A 37 -3.14 -3.94 -12.53
N ALA A 38 -2.85 -4.36 -13.75
CA ALA A 38 -3.88 -4.48 -14.77
C ALA A 38 -4.92 -5.53 -14.39
N GLU A 39 -4.48 -6.66 -13.86
CA GLU A 39 -5.39 -7.71 -13.37
C GLU A 39 -6.26 -7.21 -12.22
N PHE A 40 -5.69 -6.43 -11.34
CA PHE A 40 -6.43 -5.88 -10.21
C PHE A 40 -7.52 -4.93 -10.70
N VAL A 41 -7.20 -4.04 -11.62
CA VAL A 41 -8.18 -3.11 -12.19
C VAL A 41 -9.26 -3.87 -12.96
N ASP A 42 -8.86 -4.86 -13.75
CA ASP A 42 -9.80 -5.71 -14.49
C ASP A 42 -10.78 -6.38 -13.53
N SER A 43 -10.29 -6.97 -12.46
CA SER A 43 -11.11 -7.63 -11.45
C SER A 43 -12.08 -6.66 -10.78
N LYS A 44 -11.63 -5.46 -10.46
CA LYS A 44 -12.50 -4.44 -9.88
C LYS A 44 -13.61 -4.03 -10.82
N MET A 45 -13.29 -3.85 -12.07
CA MET A 45 -14.30 -3.47 -13.06
C MET A 45 -15.32 -4.58 -13.25
N ARG A 46 -14.89 -5.84 -13.28
CA ARG A 46 -15.80 -6.97 -13.42
C ARG A 46 -16.70 -7.14 -12.20
N GLU A 47 -16.14 -6.95 -11.01
CA GLU A 47 -16.89 -6.99 -9.78
C GLU A 47 -17.99 -5.94 -9.78
N ILE A 48 -17.66 -4.71 -10.17
CA ILE A 48 -18.64 -3.63 -10.20
C ILE A 48 -19.68 -3.85 -11.29
N SER A 49 -19.27 -4.29 -12.46
CA SER A 49 -20.22 -4.52 -13.55
C SER A 49 -21.19 -5.64 -13.23
N SER A 50 -20.80 -6.63 -12.45
CA SER A 50 -21.70 -7.71 -12.06
C SER A 50 -22.70 -7.27 -11.01
N GLY A 51 -22.39 -6.22 -10.25
CA GLY A 51 -23.27 -5.69 -9.19
C GLY A 51 -24.13 -4.52 -9.65
N THR A 52 -24.00 -4.07 -10.90
CA THR A 52 -24.77 -2.94 -11.42
C THR A 52 -25.43 -3.33 -12.72
N LEU A 53 -26.46 -2.56 -13.10
CA LEU A 53 -27.16 -2.79 -14.37
C LEU A 53 -26.51 -2.04 -15.55
N THR A 54 -25.47 -1.27 -15.29
CA THR A 54 -24.85 -0.49 -16.36
C THR A 54 -23.90 -1.36 -17.20
N VAL A 55 -23.93 -1.14 -18.49
CA VAL A 55 -23.00 -1.75 -19.44
C VAL A 55 -21.98 -0.71 -19.95
N ASP A 56 -22.08 0.52 -19.49
CA ASP A 56 -21.20 1.60 -19.90
C ASP A 56 -19.84 1.42 -19.24
N SER A 57 -18.84 1.10 -20.04
CA SER A 57 -17.50 0.83 -19.54
C SER A 57 -16.85 2.05 -18.87
N LEU A 58 -17.19 3.26 -19.32
CA LEU A 58 -16.68 4.48 -18.70
C LEU A 58 -17.22 4.63 -17.27
N LYS A 59 -18.51 4.39 -17.08
CA LYS A 59 -19.10 4.45 -15.74
C LYS A 59 -18.53 3.38 -14.84
N VAL A 60 -18.35 2.17 -15.37
CA VAL A 60 -17.72 1.09 -14.60
C VAL A 60 -16.31 1.48 -14.20
N ALA A 61 -15.55 2.07 -15.09
CA ALA A 61 -14.18 2.48 -14.80
C ALA A 61 -14.14 3.57 -13.71
N ILE A 62 -15.06 4.53 -13.78
CA ILE A 62 -15.13 5.59 -12.76
C ILE A 62 -15.49 5.01 -11.41
N LEU A 63 -16.47 4.11 -11.35
CA LEU A 63 -16.85 3.45 -10.10
C LEU A 63 -15.71 2.59 -9.56
N ALA A 64 -14.98 1.90 -10.44
CA ALA A 64 -13.81 1.13 -10.03
C ALA A 64 -12.74 2.04 -9.45
N ALA A 65 -12.49 3.17 -10.08
CA ALA A 65 -11.52 4.14 -9.59
C ALA A 65 -11.90 4.66 -8.19
N LEU A 66 -13.18 4.96 -7.98
CA LEU A 66 -13.65 5.40 -6.67
C LEU A 66 -13.49 4.31 -5.62
N HIS A 67 -13.78 3.07 -5.99
CA HIS A 67 -13.63 1.93 -5.08
C HIS A 67 -12.18 1.73 -4.68
N ILE A 68 -11.28 1.79 -5.65
CA ILE A 68 -9.85 1.62 -5.41
C ILE A 68 -9.34 2.77 -4.55
N ALA A 69 -9.76 4.00 -4.83
CA ALA A 69 -9.37 5.15 -4.03
C ALA A 69 -9.86 5.02 -2.58
N ASP A 70 -11.08 4.53 -2.39
CA ASP A 70 -11.62 4.30 -1.06
C ASP A 70 -10.80 3.25 -0.30
N GLU A 71 -10.50 2.13 -0.93
CA GLU A 71 -9.67 1.09 -0.34
C GLU A 71 -8.28 1.62 0.01
N TYR A 72 -7.70 2.43 -0.86
CA TYR A 72 -6.39 3.03 -0.61
C TYR A 72 -6.42 3.89 0.64
N HIS A 73 -7.43 4.74 0.77
CA HIS A 73 -7.53 5.64 1.92
C HIS A 73 -7.83 4.89 3.22
N GLN A 74 -8.60 3.82 3.14
CA GLN A 74 -8.86 2.97 4.30
C GLN A 74 -7.58 2.27 4.76
N LEU A 75 -6.83 1.70 3.83
CA LEU A 75 -5.56 1.06 4.14
C LEU A 75 -4.57 2.05 4.73
N LYS A 76 -4.52 3.25 4.18
CA LYS A 76 -3.63 4.30 4.68
C LYS A 76 -3.97 4.65 6.12
N ARG A 77 -5.26 4.80 6.43
CA ARG A 77 -5.70 5.08 7.80
C ARG A 77 -5.34 3.95 8.76
N GLN A 78 -5.57 2.71 8.34
CA GLN A 78 -5.22 1.54 9.15
C GLN A 78 -3.73 1.49 9.43
N HIS A 79 -2.92 1.79 8.41
CA HIS A 79 -1.48 1.80 8.55
C HIS A 79 -1.03 2.89 9.53
N GLU A 80 -1.59 4.08 9.42
CA GLU A 80 -1.29 5.17 10.34
C GLU A 80 -1.69 4.84 11.77
N GLN A 81 -2.85 4.22 11.97
CA GLN A 81 -3.31 3.79 13.29
C GLN A 81 -2.39 2.73 13.88
N THR A 82 -1.98 1.77 13.06
CA THR A 82 -1.07 0.71 13.51
C THR A 82 0.28 1.29 13.90
N ASP A 83 0.81 2.22 13.11
CA ASP A 83 2.07 2.88 13.43
C ASP A 83 1.96 3.68 14.73
N ALA A 84 0.87 4.39 14.92
CA ALA A 84 0.64 5.15 16.15
C ALA A 84 0.56 4.23 17.36
N GLN A 85 -0.13 3.09 17.22
CA GLN A 85 -0.22 2.09 18.29
C GLN A 85 1.14 1.49 18.61
N LEU A 86 1.92 1.17 17.59
CA LEU A 86 3.26 0.64 17.78
C LEU A 86 4.15 1.64 18.49
N ALA A 87 4.11 2.90 18.08
CA ALA A 87 4.89 3.96 18.72
C ALA A 87 4.49 4.13 20.18
N SER A 88 3.20 4.10 20.48
CA SER A 88 2.68 4.22 21.83
C SER A 88 3.12 3.05 22.69
N ARG A 89 3.00 1.83 22.20
CA ARG A 89 3.43 0.63 22.91
C ARG A 89 4.92 0.63 23.14
N SER A 90 5.69 1.06 22.15
CA SER A 90 7.13 1.14 22.26
C SER A 90 7.55 2.14 23.35
N ALA A 91 6.88 3.29 23.42
CA ALA A 91 7.14 4.28 24.47
C ALA A 91 6.80 3.72 25.84
N GLU A 92 5.66 3.02 25.97
CA GLU A 92 5.28 2.39 27.23
C GLU A 92 6.30 1.36 27.67
N MET A 93 6.80 0.55 26.77
CA MET A 93 7.81 -0.46 27.07
C MET A 93 9.11 0.19 27.52
N THR A 94 9.49 1.29 26.90
CA THR A 94 10.68 2.03 27.28
C THR A 94 10.54 2.59 28.69
N GLU A 95 9.38 3.15 29.02
CA GLU A 95 9.12 3.64 30.37
C GLU A 95 9.18 2.52 31.41
N MET A 96 8.61 1.38 31.09
CA MET A 96 8.64 0.22 31.97
C MET A 96 10.07 -0.25 32.24
N LEU A 97 10.88 -0.31 31.18
CA LEU A 97 12.27 -0.69 31.29
C LEU A 97 13.05 0.29 32.15
N ASP A 98 12.86 1.58 31.91
CA ASP A 98 13.53 2.62 32.74
C ASP A 98 13.14 2.50 34.20
N HIS A 99 11.87 2.25 34.47
CA HIS A 99 11.39 2.09 35.83
C HIS A 99 12.05 0.88 36.51
N VAL A 100 12.11 -0.24 35.80
CA VAL A 100 12.75 -1.45 36.34
C VAL A 100 14.22 -1.22 36.59
N LEU A 101 14.92 -0.57 35.66
CA LEU A 101 16.34 -0.29 35.82
C LEU A 101 16.61 0.63 37.00
N LYS A 102 15.81 1.67 37.22
CA LYS A 102 15.94 2.59 38.35
C LYS A 102 15.70 1.88 39.67
N HIS A 103 14.71 1.01 39.72
CA HIS A 103 14.43 0.21 40.90
C HIS A 103 15.61 -0.69 41.23
N LYS A 104 16.21 -1.29 40.21
CA LYS A 104 17.37 -2.16 40.41
C LYS A 104 18.56 -1.39 40.94
N GLU A 105 18.80 -0.18 40.47
CA GLU A 105 19.86 0.69 40.96
C GLU A 105 19.63 1.07 42.45
N THR A 106 18.39 1.40 42.79
CA THR A 106 18.02 1.75 44.15
C THR A 106 18.28 0.60 45.11
N VAL A 107 17.89 -0.62 44.70
CA VAL A 107 18.13 -1.80 45.54
C VAL A 107 19.63 -2.05 45.70
N ALA A 108 20.41 -1.89 44.66
CA ALA A 108 21.85 -2.07 44.73
C ALA A 108 22.49 -1.05 45.70
N GLN A 109 22.04 0.21 45.67
CA GLN A 109 22.54 1.24 46.55
C GLN A 109 22.17 0.95 48.01
N GLU A 110 20.96 0.48 48.26
CA GLU A 110 20.53 0.10 49.59
C GLU A 110 21.40 -1.04 50.16
N LEU A 111 21.72 -2.01 49.34
CA LEU A 111 22.59 -3.11 49.75
C LEU A 111 24.00 -2.65 50.06
N GLU A 112 24.51 -1.67 49.34
CA GLU A 112 25.83 -1.10 49.61
C GLU A 112 25.86 -0.32 50.91
N THR A 113 24.78 0.39 51.23
CA THR A 113 24.74 1.19 52.47
C THR A 113 24.58 0.35 53.74
N GLU A 114 24.09 -0.88 53.61
CA GLU A 114 23.97 -1.78 54.75
C GLU A 114 25.30 -2.39 55.20
N GLN A 115 26.31 -2.30 54.36
CA GLN A 115 27.64 -2.78 54.70
C GLN A 115 28.45 -1.69 55.36
#